data_3ec8a88d98a0e45f189242f5c072fe1e
#
_entry.id   3ec8a88d98a0e45f189242f5c072fe1e
#
_cell.length_a   1.000
_cell.length_b   1.000
_cell.length_c   1.000
_cell.angle_alpha   90.00
_cell.angle_beta   90.00
_cell.angle_gamma   90.00
#
_symmetry.space_group_name_H-M   'P 1'
#
loop_
_entity.id
_entity.type
_entity.pdbx_description
1 polymer ?
#
loop_
_entity_poly.entity_id
_entity_poly.type
_entity_poly.pdbx_seq_one_letter_code
_entity_poly.pdbx_strand_id
1 'polypeptide(L)'
;MRWEEGDYHGRHVTSAAAARAAIKWTPELPRGRIRVRDYTCECRPIVYELCQAGGITFIRKVTRAGGKVTTEEYTTRRGADVHALWRELLGLT
;
A
#
# COMPACT_ATOMS: atom_id res chain seq x y z
N MET A 1 -16.49 4.10 -23.02
CA MET A 1 -16.04 2.75 -23.21
C MET A 1 -16.04 2.04 -21.87
N ARG A 2 -16.43 0.83 -21.93
CA ARG A 2 -16.47 0.06 -20.72
C ARG A 2 -15.42 -1.03 -20.81
N TRP A 3 -14.48 -1.02 -19.93
CA TRP A 3 -13.54 -2.13 -19.85
C TRP A 3 -14.21 -3.27 -19.09
N GLU A 4 -13.80 -4.47 -19.41
CA GLU A 4 -14.37 -5.64 -18.77
C GLU A 4 -13.92 -5.72 -17.34
N GLU A 5 -14.84 -6.05 -16.46
CA GLU A 5 -14.47 -6.30 -15.11
C GLU A 5 -13.59 -7.50 -15.06
N GLY A 6 -12.52 -7.39 -14.34
CA GLY A 6 -11.52 -8.40 -14.32
C GLY A 6 -10.41 -8.16 -15.33
N ASP A 7 -10.68 -7.33 -16.33
CA ASP A 7 -9.63 -6.96 -17.27
C ASP A 7 -8.87 -5.74 -16.83
N TYR A 8 -9.47 -4.95 -15.94
CA TYR A 8 -8.80 -3.77 -15.44
C TYR A 8 -7.85 -4.15 -14.32
N HIS A 9 -6.63 -3.68 -14.45
CA HIS A 9 -5.65 -3.87 -13.40
C HIS A 9 -5.09 -2.51 -13.05
N GLY A 10 -5.07 -2.21 -11.76
CA GLY A 10 -4.41 -1.02 -11.28
C GLY A 10 -2.91 -1.20 -11.36
N ARG A 11 -2.20 -0.33 -10.67
CA ARG A 11 -0.76 -0.37 -10.66
C ARG A 11 -0.28 -1.57 -9.86
N HIS A 12 0.83 -2.16 -10.31
CA HIS A 12 1.47 -3.26 -9.61
C HIS A 12 2.80 -2.79 -9.06
N VAL A 13 3.15 -3.30 -7.88
CA VAL A 13 4.45 -3.04 -7.29
C VAL A 13 5.35 -4.21 -7.68
N THR A 14 6.47 -3.90 -8.34
CA THR A 14 7.43 -4.93 -8.69
C THR A 14 8.26 -5.30 -7.47
N SER A 15 8.82 -6.51 -7.49
CA SER A 15 9.70 -6.94 -6.40
C SER A 15 10.91 -6.01 -6.29
N ALA A 16 11.42 -5.52 -7.42
CA ALA A 16 12.56 -4.62 -7.41
C ALA A 16 12.20 -3.29 -6.75
N ALA A 17 11.01 -2.75 -7.06
CA ALA A 17 10.58 -1.49 -6.46
C ALA A 17 10.38 -1.65 -4.96
N ALA A 18 9.77 -2.75 -4.55
CA ALA A 18 9.55 -3.02 -3.12
C ALA A 18 10.88 -3.14 -2.38
N ALA A 19 11.84 -3.82 -2.96
CA ALA A 19 13.15 -3.96 -2.35
C ALA A 19 13.87 -2.62 -2.26
N ARG A 20 13.75 -1.81 -3.31
CA ARG A 20 14.41 -0.51 -3.35
C ARG A 20 13.84 0.45 -2.32
N ALA A 21 12.55 0.39 -2.09
CA ALA A 21 11.92 1.26 -1.09
C ALA A 21 12.39 0.93 0.32
N ALA A 22 12.75 -0.33 0.57
CA ALA A 22 13.32 -0.78 1.83
C ALA A 22 12.51 -0.35 3.05
N ILE A 23 11.20 -0.51 2.97
CA ILE A 23 10.30 -0.06 4.02
C ILE A 23 10.36 -1.03 5.19
N LYS A 24 10.47 -0.48 6.39
CA LYS A 24 10.43 -1.29 7.61
C LYS A 24 8.99 -1.39 8.08
N TRP A 25 8.39 -2.54 7.83
CA TRP A 25 7.00 -2.75 8.16
C TRP A 25 6.85 -3.09 9.64
N THR A 26 5.77 -2.58 10.22
CA THR A 26 5.43 -2.86 11.62
C THR A 26 4.01 -3.43 11.65
N PRO A 27 3.63 -4.13 12.72
CA PRO A 27 2.28 -4.63 12.83
C PRO A 27 1.27 -3.49 12.78
N GLU A 28 0.09 -3.79 12.24
CA GLU A 28 -0.97 -2.83 12.15
C GLU A 28 -1.42 -2.38 13.55
N LEU A 29 -1.59 -1.07 13.70
CA LEU A 29 -2.06 -0.49 14.95
C LEU A 29 -3.56 -0.27 14.88
N PRO A 30 -4.27 -0.40 16.01
CA PRO A 30 -5.68 -0.07 16.03
C PRO A 30 -5.85 1.41 15.69
N ARG A 31 -6.77 1.70 14.80
CA ARG A 31 -7.07 3.06 14.40
C ARG A 31 -8.57 3.21 14.29
N GLY A 32 -9.02 4.44 14.31
CA GLY A 32 -10.42 4.71 14.08
C GLY A 32 -10.74 4.58 12.61
N ARG A 33 -11.42 5.55 12.06
CA ARG A 33 -11.79 5.50 10.65
C ARG A 33 -10.55 5.67 9.79
N ILE A 34 -10.36 4.75 8.85
CA ILE A 34 -9.25 4.79 7.91
C ILE A 34 -9.81 5.13 6.53
N ARG A 35 -9.17 6.07 5.85
CA ARG A 35 -9.50 6.40 4.48
C ARG A 35 -8.39 5.91 3.58
N VAL A 36 -8.74 5.08 2.61
CA VAL A 36 -7.78 4.61 1.61
C VAL A 36 -7.77 5.64 0.49
N ARG A 37 -6.61 6.27 0.29
CA ARG A 37 -6.48 7.33 -0.72
C ARG A 37 -5.99 6.80 -2.06
N ASP A 38 -5.25 5.70 -2.03
CA ASP A 38 -4.72 5.10 -3.24
C ASP A 38 -4.39 3.65 -2.91
N TYR A 39 -4.32 2.80 -3.91
CA TYR A 39 -4.03 1.39 -3.68
C TYR A 39 -3.51 0.75 -4.95
N THR A 40 -2.85 -0.41 -4.79
CA THR A 40 -2.34 -1.17 -5.92
C THR A 40 -3.33 -2.28 -6.27
N CYS A 41 -3.08 -2.94 -7.41
CA CYS A 41 -3.99 -3.93 -7.95
C CYS A 41 -4.16 -5.11 -7.00
N GLU A 42 -5.39 -5.55 -6.80
CA GLU A 42 -5.72 -6.65 -5.90
C GLU A 42 -5.51 -8.02 -6.54
N CYS A 43 -5.07 -8.07 -7.79
CA CYS A 43 -4.79 -9.34 -8.44
C CYS A 43 -3.52 -10.00 -7.90
N ARG A 44 -2.74 -9.29 -7.09
CA ARG A 44 -1.52 -9.79 -6.48
C ARG A 44 -1.78 -10.22 -5.05
N PRO A 45 -0.98 -11.18 -4.53
CA PRO A 45 -1.13 -11.57 -3.12
C PRO A 45 -0.81 -10.45 -2.16
N ILE A 46 0.00 -9.49 -2.58
CA ILE A 46 0.35 -8.35 -1.75
C ILE A 46 -0.25 -7.09 -2.36
N VAL A 47 -1.04 -6.39 -1.55
CA VAL A 47 -1.67 -5.13 -1.95
C VAL A 47 -1.15 -4.05 -1.03
N TYR A 48 -0.76 -2.92 -1.61
CA TYR A 48 -0.31 -1.76 -0.83
C TYR A 48 -1.37 -0.69 -0.92
N GLU A 49 -1.59 0.01 0.17
CA GLU A 49 -2.60 1.05 0.26
C GLU A 49 -2.00 2.29 0.90
N LEU A 50 -2.27 3.45 0.31
CA LEU A 50 -1.91 4.72 0.92
C LEU A 50 -3.12 5.18 1.71
N CYS A 51 -2.96 5.35 3.01
CA CYS A 51 -4.08 5.56 3.92
C CYS A 51 -3.91 6.83 4.74
N GLN A 52 -5.03 7.32 5.23
CA GLN A 52 -5.06 8.43 6.18
C GLN A 52 -6.02 8.08 7.31
N ALA A 53 -5.61 8.42 8.53
CA ALA A 53 -6.45 8.24 9.71
C ALA A 53 -6.00 9.22 10.78
N GLY A 54 -6.94 10.01 11.30
CA GLY A 54 -6.63 10.94 12.40
C GLY A 54 -5.52 11.92 12.07
N GLY A 55 -5.46 12.39 10.84
CA GLY A 55 -4.43 13.33 10.42
C GLY A 55 -3.09 12.71 10.10
N ILE A 56 -2.99 11.39 10.17
CA ILE A 56 -1.74 10.68 9.89
C ILE A 56 -1.86 9.99 8.54
N THR A 57 -0.80 10.09 7.73
CA THR A 57 -0.70 9.37 6.46
C THR A 57 0.22 8.18 6.67
N PHE A 58 -0.19 7.02 6.17
CA PHE A 58 0.62 5.81 6.32
C PHE A 58 0.39 4.88 5.15
N ILE A 59 1.31 3.93 4.98
CA ILE A 59 1.19 2.90 3.95
C ILE A 59 0.84 1.60 4.64
N ARG A 60 -0.16 0.91 4.11
CA ARG A 60 -0.58 -0.38 4.64
C ARG A 60 -0.24 -1.46 3.62
N LYS A 61 0.33 -2.54 4.10
CA LYS A 61 0.69 -3.70 3.28
C LYS A 61 -0.19 -4.86 3.70
N VAL A 62 -1.02 -5.32 2.79
CA VAL A 62 -1.93 -6.43 3.03
C VAL A 62 -1.43 -7.64 2.25
N THR A 63 -1.10 -8.69 2.96
CA THR A 63 -0.58 -9.92 2.36
C THR A 63 -1.61 -11.02 2.54
N ARG A 64 -1.98 -11.67 1.44
CA ARG A 64 -2.90 -12.80 1.48
C ARG A 64 -2.15 -14.03 1.00
N ALA A 65 -1.99 -14.99 1.88
CA ALA A 65 -1.25 -16.20 1.56
C ALA A 65 -1.73 -17.33 2.44
N GLY A 66 -1.95 -18.50 1.85
CA GLY A 66 -2.31 -19.68 2.60
C GLY A 66 -3.60 -19.55 3.40
N GLY A 67 -4.57 -18.79 2.88
CA GLY A 67 -5.82 -18.57 3.57
C GLY A 67 -5.74 -17.56 4.69
N LYS A 68 -4.59 -16.91 4.86
CA LYS A 68 -4.39 -15.91 5.89
C LYS A 68 -4.23 -14.54 5.31
N VAL A 69 -4.68 -13.54 6.04
CA VAL A 69 -4.48 -12.14 5.69
C VAL A 69 -3.64 -11.50 6.78
N THR A 70 -2.51 -10.93 6.40
CA THR A 70 -1.62 -10.25 7.32
C THR A 70 -1.55 -8.79 6.91
N THR A 71 -1.70 -7.89 7.88
CA THR A 71 -1.67 -6.46 7.62
C THR A 71 -0.53 -5.82 8.40
N GLU A 72 0.28 -5.06 7.70
CA GLU A 72 1.40 -4.32 8.29
C GLU A 72 1.31 -2.89 7.82
N GLU A 73 1.98 -1.99 8.54
CA GLU A 73 1.92 -0.59 8.16
C GLU A 73 3.28 0.07 8.35
N TYR A 74 3.42 1.21 7.70
CA TYR A 74 4.58 2.08 7.86
C TYR A 74 4.10 3.51 8.01
N THR A 75 4.55 4.18 9.05
CA THR A 75 4.20 5.57 9.26
C THR A 75 5.43 6.33 9.76
N THR A 76 5.47 7.62 9.45
CA THR A 76 6.47 8.53 9.99
C THR A 76 5.76 9.79 10.43
N ARG A 77 6.51 10.67 11.09
CA ARG A 77 5.97 11.96 11.50
C ARG A 77 5.67 12.87 10.32
N ARG A 78 6.34 12.65 9.19
CA ARG A 78 6.23 13.54 8.04
C ARG A 78 5.46 12.85 6.94
N GLY A 79 4.26 13.35 6.69
CA GLY A 79 3.45 12.80 5.62
C GLY A 79 4.14 12.87 4.26
N ALA A 80 4.95 13.89 4.04
CA ALA A 80 5.69 14.00 2.78
C ALA A 80 6.62 12.83 2.56
N ASP A 81 7.22 12.30 3.64
CA ASP A 81 8.09 11.13 3.52
C ASP A 81 7.30 9.89 3.14
N VAL A 82 6.09 9.75 3.66
CA VAL A 82 5.23 8.64 3.31
C VAL A 82 4.85 8.71 1.82
N HIS A 83 4.50 9.90 1.35
CA HIS A 83 4.17 10.08 -0.06
C HIS A 83 5.36 9.76 -0.96
N ALA A 84 6.55 10.16 -0.55
CA ALA A 84 7.75 9.86 -1.33
C ALA A 84 7.98 8.36 -1.44
N LEU A 85 7.81 7.63 -0.33
CA LEU A 85 7.95 6.19 -0.34
C LEU A 85 6.86 5.52 -1.17
N TRP A 86 5.64 6.06 -1.15
CA TRP A 86 4.56 5.55 -1.96
C TRP A 86 4.92 5.63 -3.45
N ARG A 87 5.47 6.78 -3.87
CA ARG A 87 5.89 6.93 -5.26
C ARG A 87 6.99 5.94 -5.60
N GLU A 88 7.92 5.71 -4.68
CA GLU A 88 8.99 4.75 -4.90
C GLU A 88 8.46 3.34 -5.06
N LEU A 89 7.48 2.95 -4.23
CA LEU A 89 6.84 1.65 -4.36
C LEU A 89 6.19 1.47 -5.73
N LEU A 90 5.60 2.55 -6.24
CA LEU A 90 4.95 2.51 -7.55
C LEU A 90 5.93 2.60 -8.71
N GLY A 91 7.23 2.78 -8.41
CA GLY A 91 8.23 2.86 -9.46
C GLY A 91 8.21 4.19 -10.19
N LEU A 92 7.75 5.25 -9.53
CA LEU A 92 7.62 6.56 -10.18
C LEU A 92 8.81 7.48 -9.93
N THR A 93 9.80 7.03 -9.19
CA THR A 93 11.00 7.84 -8.93
C THR A 93 12.23 7.13 -9.42
#